data_31b95af82fc8c5e7db0ae1e47aeba62e
#
_entry.id   31b95af82fc8c5e7db0ae1e47aeba62e
#
_cell.length_a   1.000
_cell.length_b   1.000
_cell.length_c   1.000
_cell.angle_alpha   90.00
_cell.angle_beta   90.00
_cell.angle_gamma   90.00
#
_symmetry.space_group_name_H-M   'P 1'
#
loop_
_entity.id
_entity.type
_entity.pdbx_description
1 polymer ?
#
loop_
_entity_poly.entity_id
_entity_poly.type
_entity_poly.pdbx_seq_one_letter_code
_entity_poly.pdbx_strand_id
1 'polypeptide(L)'
;MRRISYLIWPVVTGVLAALLILQLWPQLLSPPVNRVEIREAASVETTSIPTQGVVSYADAVDRAAPAVVNIYTRTLVRQPANPLLNDPFFRNFFNSGQLPQQERIESSLGSGVILSPQGYVVTNNHVISGADSIIVALRDGREAVAEVVGVDPDTDLAVLKIKLEDLPSITFASDALRIGNVALAIGNPFGVGQTVTMGIISATGRNRLGLSTYEDFIQTDAAINPGNSGGALVDAYGNLVGINTAIFSKSGGSQGIGFAIPSGLAQQVMQDLITHGRVIRGWLGIEIQALTPRLA
;
A
#
# COMPACT_ATOMS: atom_id res chain seq x y z
N MET A 1 4.43 65.52 -17.61
CA MET A 1 3.68 64.28 -17.91
C MET A 1 4.26 63.39 -19.06
N ARG A 2 5.38 63.74 -19.68
CA ARG A 2 5.92 62.97 -20.84
C ARG A 2 6.90 61.82 -20.50
N ARG A 3 7.36 61.68 -19.27
CA ARG A 3 8.34 60.66 -18.88
C ARG A 3 7.76 59.30 -18.43
N ILE A 4 6.48 59.21 -18.11
CA ILE A 4 5.83 57.98 -17.67
C ILE A 4 5.46 57.08 -18.86
N SER A 5 5.24 57.65 -20.04
CA SER A 5 4.86 56.93 -21.27
C SER A 5 5.95 55.98 -21.78
N TYR A 6 7.23 56.27 -21.53
CA TYR A 6 8.34 55.43 -21.97
C TYR A 6 8.50 54.13 -21.16
N LEU A 7 7.95 54.05 -19.95
CA LEU A 7 7.98 52.90 -19.09
C LEU A 7 6.79 51.94 -19.32
N ILE A 8 5.67 52.45 -19.80
CA ILE A 8 4.45 51.68 -19.99
C ILE A 8 4.62 50.69 -21.15
N TRP A 9 5.21 51.10 -22.27
CA TRP A 9 5.39 50.23 -23.44
C TRP A 9 6.27 49.00 -23.18
N PRO A 10 7.46 49.11 -22.55
CA PRO A 10 8.26 47.95 -22.20
C PRO A 10 7.55 46.97 -21.23
N VAL A 11 6.78 47.50 -20.27
CA VAL A 11 6.01 46.66 -19.33
C VAL A 11 4.88 45.90 -20.06
N VAL A 12 4.12 46.59 -20.90
CA VAL A 12 3.05 45.97 -21.71
C VAL A 12 3.63 44.91 -22.65
N THR A 13 4.76 45.21 -23.30
CA THR A 13 5.43 44.27 -24.20
C THR A 13 5.96 43.06 -23.44
N GLY A 14 6.54 43.25 -22.23
CA GLY A 14 7.00 42.20 -21.37
C GLY A 14 5.87 41.29 -20.89
N VAL A 15 4.73 41.84 -20.50
CA VAL A 15 3.55 41.07 -20.09
C VAL A 15 2.97 40.28 -21.27
N LEU A 16 2.87 40.89 -22.44
CA LEU A 16 2.38 40.20 -23.64
C LEU A 16 3.34 39.10 -24.09
N ALA A 17 4.66 39.32 -24.02
CA ALA A 17 5.65 38.31 -24.33
C ALA A 17 5.59 37.14 -23.31
N ALA A 18 5.42 37.43 -22.02
CA ALA A 18 5.26 36.40 -20.99
C ALA A 18 3.99 35.56 -21.21
N LEU A 19 2.86 36.22 -21.52
CA LEU A 19 1.61 35.51 -21.84
C LEU A 19 1.75 34.66 -23.10
N LEU A 20 2.44 35.15 -24.13
CA LEU A 20 2.68 34.41 -25.37
C LEU A 20 3.59 33.19 -25.11
N ILE A 21 4.63 33.35 -24.28
CA ILE A 21 5.50 32.25 -23.87
C ILE A 21 4.69 31.19 -23.10
N LEU A 22 3.84 31.60 -22.17
CA LEU A 22 2.97 30.69 -21.41
C LEU A 22 1.94 29.98 -22.28
N GLN A 23 1.49 30.61 -23.33
CA GLN A 23 0.55 30.04 -24.31
C GLN A 23 1.25 29.06 -25.27
N LEU A 24 2.49 29.36 -25.68
CA LEU A 24 3.28 28.48 -26.57
C LEU A 24 3.95 27.31 -25.82
N TRP A 25 4.28 27.51 -24.54
CA TRP A 25 4.90 26.50 -23.67
C TRP A 25 4.13 26.34 -22.35
N PRO A 26 2.90 25.78 -22.38
CA PRO A 26 2.10 25.56 -21.15
C PRO A 26 2.81 24.65 -20.13
N GLN A 27 3.79 23.88 -20.59
CA GLN A 27 4.61 23.01 -19.73
C GLN A 27 5.49 23.75 -18.71
N LEU A 28 5.74 25.07 -18.90
CA LEU A 28 6.51 25.89 -17.96
C LEU A 28 5.77 26.15 -16.64
N LEU A 29 4.44 26.09 -16.66
CA LEU A 29 3.59 26.26 -15.48
C LEU A 29 3.14 24.93 -14.85
N SER A 30 3.32 23.82 -15.56
CA SER A 30 2.97 22.51 -15.02
C SER A 30 4.11 21.99 -14.17
N PRO A 31 3.90 21.71 -12.87
CA PRO A 31 4.90 20.97 -12.10
C PRO A 31 5.18 19.64 -12.82
N PRO A 32 6.40 19.08 -12.71
CA PRO A 32 6.70 17.80 -13.29
C PRO A 32 5.72 16.76 -12.70
N VAL A 33 4.78 16.34 -13.54
CA VAL A 33 3.87 15.25 -13.16
C VAL A 33 4.72 13.99 -13.13
N ASN A 34 5.04 13.51 -11.93
CA ASN A 34 5.63 12.19 -11.74
C ASN A 34 4.61 11.15 -12.23
N ARG A 35 4.62 10.86 -13.52
CA ARG A 35 3.80 9.80 -14.09
C ARG A 35 4.37 8.47 -13.64
N VAL A 36 3.64 7.79 -12.77
CA VAL A 36 3.93 6.40 -12.41
C VAL A 36 3.42 5.53 -13.56
N GLU A 37 4.30 4.73 -14.12
CA GLU A 37 3.95 3.74 -15.13
C GLU A 37 3.32 2.53 -14.44
N ILE A 38 2.05 2.27 -14.74
CA ILE A 38 1.27 1.14 -14.22
C ILE A 38 0.93 0.24 -15.41
N ARG A 39 1.09 -1.06 -15.24
CA ARG A 39 0.71 -2.07 -16.24
C ARG A 39 -0.69 -2.59 -15.93
N GLU A 40 -1.59 -2.46 -16.90
CA GLU A 40 -2.91 -3.07 -16.86
C GLU A 40 -2.97 -4.24 -17.84
N ALA A 41 -3.66 -5.31 -17.44
CA ALA A 41 -3.93 -6.43 -18.33
C ALA A 41 -4.83 -5.99 -19.48
N ALA A 42 -4.61 -6.51 -20.68
CA ALA A 42 -5.59 -6.36 -21.76
C ALA A 42 -6.88 -7.10 -21.36
N SER A 43 -8.04 -6.47 -21.58
CA SER A 43 -9.33 -7.10 -21.36
C SER A 43 -9.44 -8.34 -22.25
N VAL A 44 -9.63 -9.50 -21.64
CA VAL A 44 -9.83 -10.75 -22.39
C VAL A 44 -11.30 -10.78 -22.82
N GLU A 45 -11.53 -10.57 -24.12
CA GLU A 45 -12.85 -10.87 -24.70
C GLU A 45 -13.18 -12.34 -24.43
N THR A 46 -14.30 -12.58 -23.75
CA THR A 46 -14.77 -13.88 -23.27
C THR A 46 -15.24 -14.76 -24.44
N THR A 47 -14.33 -15.25 -25.27
CA THR A 47 -14.69 -16.04 -26.45
C THR A 47 -14.21 -17.48 -26.46
N SER A 48 -13.63 -18.00 -25.38
CA SER A 48 -13.45 -19.45 -25.26
C SER A 48 -13.30 -19.88 -23.82
N ILE A 49 -14.28 -20.61 -23.31
CA ILE A 49 -14.10 -21.45 -22.12
C ILE A 49 -13.06 -22.49 -22.51
N PRO A 50 -11.86 -22.53 -21.91
CA PRO A 50 -10.91 -23.60 -22.19
C PRO A 50 -11.58 -24.91 -21.76
N THR A 51 -11.71 -25.85 -22.69
CA THR A 51 -12.32 -27.18 -22.48
C THR A 51 -11.45 -28.06 -21.59
N GLN A 52 -10.23 -27.65 -21.25
CA GLN A 52 -9.36 -28.27 -20.26
C GLN A 52 -9.30 -27.38 -19.04
N GLY A 53 -9.69 -27.91 -17.87
CA GLY A 53 -9.54 -27.22 -16.59
C GLY A 53 -8.07 -26.86 -16.33
N VAL A 54 -7.83 -25.76 -15.62
CA VAL A 54 -6.48 -25.32 -15.26
C VAL A 54 -5.86 -26.39 -14.37
N VAL A 55 -4.76 -27.02 -14.85
CA VAL A 55 -4.05 -28.08 -14.12
C VAL A 55 -3.02 -27.46 -13.14
N SER A 56 -2.54 -26.25 -13.40
CA SER A 56 -1.52 -25.57 -12.58
C SER A 56 -1.65 -24.05 -12.69
N TYR A 57 -1.36 -23.35 -11.60
CA TYR A 57 -1.23 -21.89 -11.56
C TYR A 57 0.22 -21.42 -11.54
N ALA A 58 1.18 -22.31 -11.86
CA ALA A 58 2.60 -21.97 -11.85
C ALA A 58 2.91 -20.74 -12.72
N ASP A 59 2.33 -20.64 -13.92
CA ASP A 59 2.53 -19.51 -14.83
C ASP A 59 2.01 -18.18 -14.25
N ALA A 60 0.92 -18.22 -13.47
CA ALA A 60 0.40 -17.05 -12.79
C ALA A 60 1.34 -16.61 -11.65
N VAL A 61 1.85 -17.58 -10.90
CA VAL A 61 2.81 -17.35 -9.84
C VAL A 61 4.14 -16.81 -10.39
N ASP A 62 4.66 -17.37 -11.47
CA ASP A 62 5.92 -16.93 -12.08
C ASP A 62 5.84 -15.49 -12.61
N ARG A 63 4.65 -15.03 -13.01
CA ARG A 63 4.41 -13.63 -13.40
C ARG A 63 4.30 -12.69 -12.21
N ALA A 64 3.60 -13.09 -11.15
CA ALA A 64 3.28 -12.20 -10.04
C ALA A 64 4.35 -12.19 -8.94
N ALA A 65 4.88 -13.35 -8.59
CA ALA A 65 5.76 -13.53 -7.45
C ALA A 65 7.05 -12.69 -7.48
N PRO A 66 7.69 -12.42 -8.63
CA PRO A 66 8.87 -11.54 -8.66
C PRO A 66 8.59 -10.12 -8.15
N ALA A 67 7.36 -9.61 -8.32
CA ALA A 67 6.96 -8.29 -7.86
C ALA A 67 6.54 -8.25 -6.39
N VAL A 68 6.40 -9.40 -5.71
CA VAL A 68 6.10 -9.48 -4.28
C VAL A 68 7.41 -9.53 -3.50
N VAL A 69 7.56 -8.63 -2.55
CA VAL A 69 8.79 -8.43 -1.76
C VAL A 69 8.55 -8.70 -0.29
N ASN A 70 9.63 -8.97 0.43
CA ASN A 70 9.63 -9.03 1.88
C ASN A 70 9.94 -7.66 2.46
N ILE A 71 9.27 -7.29 3.53
CA ILE A 71 9.51 -6.06 4.26
C ILE A 71 9.98 -6.41 5.67
N TYR A 72 11.20 -5.97 6.00
CA TYR A 72 11.79 -6.07 7.31
C TYR A 72 11.80 -4.69 7.95
N THR A 73 11.21 -4.59 9.14
CA THR A 73 11.24 -3.34 9.91
C THR A 73 12.08 -3.52 11.16
N ARG A 74 12.74 -2.44 11.59
CA ARG A 74 13.46 -2.38 12.85
C ARG A 74 12.95 -1.18 13.63
N THR A 75 12.57 -1.43 14.88
CA THR A 75 12.12 -0.41 15.82
C THR A 75 13.01 -0.45 17.06
N LEU A 76 13.54 0.69 17.45
CA LEU A 76 14.36 0.84 18.64
C LEU A 76 13.45 1.12 19.84
N VAL A 77 13.10 0.10 20.60
CA VAL A 77 12.27 0.26 21.78
C VAL A 77 13.16 0.55 23.00
N ARG A 78 12.98 1.75 23.58
CA ARG A 78 13.65 2.12 24.82
C ARG A 78 12.78 1.72 25.99
N GLN A 79 13.11 0.59 26.62
CA GLN A 79 12.44 0.16 27.85
C GLN A 79 13.26 0.56 29.08
N PRO A 80 12.60 0.98 30.20
CA PRO A 80 13.30 1.12 31.47
C PRO A 80 13.92 -0.23 31.87
N ALA A 81 15.17 -0.26 32.22
CA ALA A 81 15.93 -1.46 32.53
C ALA A 81 15.38 -2.28 33.72
N ASN A 82 14.42 -1.76 34.46
CA ASN A 82 13.84 -2.41 35.63
C ASN A 82 12.36 -2.09 35.80
N PRO A 83 11.45 -3.11 35.74
CA PRO A 83 10.01 -2.91 35.94
C PRO A 83 9.64 -2.32 37.31
N LEU A 84 10.48 -2.49 38.33
CA LEU A 84 10.27 -1.95 39.68
C LEU A 84 10.40 -0.40 39.71
N LEU A 85 11.01 0.23 38.71
CA LEU A 85 11.12 1.67 38.61
C LEU A 85 9.86 2.37 38.09
N ASN A 86 8.86 1.61 37.66
CA ASN A 86 7.54 2.14 37.35
C ASN A 86 6.67 2.39 38.62
N ASP A 87 7.10 1.89 39.78
CA ASP A 87 6.45 2.15 41.05
C ASP A 87 6.86 3.55 41.57
N PRO A 88 5.91 4.47 41.82
CA PRO A 88 6.19 5.82 42.33
C PRO A 88 6.99 5.82 43.65
N PHE A 89 6.87 4.77 44.47
CA PHE A 89 7.57 4.64 45.76
C PHE A 89 9.06 4.39 45.54
N PHE A 90 9.43 3.54 44.56
CA PHE A 90 10.83 3.27 44.24
C PHE A 90 11.55 4.42 43.53
N ARG A 91 10.83 5.21 42.73
CA ARG A 91 11.40 6.41 42.04
C ARG A 91 11.89 7.46 43.03
N ASN A 92 11.23 7.64 44.16
CA ASN A 92 11.60 8.61 45.18
C ASN A 92 12.79 8.16 46.06
N PHE A 93 13.05 6.85 46.13
CA PHE A 93 14.11 6.32 47.00
C PHE A 93 15.46 6.20 46.31
N PHE A 94 15.46 5.95 45.00
CA PHE A 94 16.68 5.92 44.16
C PHE A 94 16.76 7.26 43.40
N ASN A 95 17.46 8.23 44.01
CA ASN A 95 17.74 9.54 43.45
C ASN A 95 18.33 9.36 42.04
N SER A 96 17.62 9.79 41.03
CA SER A 96 17.76 9.47 39.64
C SER A 96 19.01 10.07 38.98
N GLY A 97 20.12 9.40 39.18
CA GLY A 97 21.20 9.39 38.18
C GLY A 97 20.72 8.58 36.99
N GLN A 98 21.01 9.02 35.78
CA GLN A 98 20.63 8.40 34.50
C GLN A 98 20.69 6.86 34.58
N LEU A 99 19.50 6.24 34.67
CA LEU A 99 19.39 4.78 34.67
C LEU A 99 19.68 4.31 33.23
N PRO A 100 20.47 3.25 33.05
CA PRO A 100 20.71 2.71 31.72
C PRO A 100 19.39 2.24 31.12
N GLN A 101 18.96 2.88 30.04
CA GLN A 101 17.88 2.42 29.20
C GLN A 101 18.43 1.24 28.40
N GLN A 102 17.80 0.07 28.48
CA GLN A 102 18.10 -1.02 27.57
C GLN A 102 17.39 -0.73 26.25
N GLU A 103 18.19 -0.48 25.22
CA GLU A 103 17.69 -0.42 23.84
C GLU A 103 17.47 -1.85 23.35
N ARG A 104 16.23 -2.17 23.03
CA ARG A 104 15.87 -3.44 22.41
C ARG A 104 15.47 -3.16 20.97
N ILE A 105 16.08 -3.88 20.04
CA ILE A 105 15.67 -3.85 18.63
C ILE A 105 14.53 -4.86 18.47
N GLU A 106 13.36 -4.37 18.13
CA GLU A 106 12.25 -5.20 17.69
C GLU A 106 12.22 -5.22 16.18
N SER A 107 12.14 -6.42 15.60
CA SER A 107 12.04 -6.61 14.15
C SER A 107 10.65 -7.15 13.85
N SER A 108 9.96 -6.55 12.88
CA SER A 108 8.72 -7.07 12.33
C SER A 108 8.91 -7.47 10.88
N LEU A 109 8.04 -8.35 10.42
CA LEU A 109 8.06 -8.90 9.08
C LEU A 109 6.69 -8.71 8.43
N GLY A 110 6.71 -8.29 7.18
CA GLY A 110 5.56 -8.21 6.30
C GLY A 110 5.95 -8.43 4.85
N SER A 111 5.01 -8.17 3.99
CA SER A 111 5.18 -8.25 2.55
C SER A 111 4.87 -6.90 1.90
N GLY A 112 5.27 -6.74 0.64
CA GLY A 112 4.94 -5.59 -0.19
C GLY A 112 4.78 -6.01 -1.64
N VAL A 113 4.23 -5.12 -2.46
CA VAL A 113 4.05 -5.34 -3.89
C VAL A 113 4.67 -4.17 -4.65
N ILE A 114 5.59 -4.47 -5.57
CA ILE A 114 6.16 -3.47 -6.48
C ILE A 114 5.11 -3.19 -7.57
N LEU A 115 4.52 -2.00 -7.52
CA LEU A 115 3.47 -1.60 -8.46
C LEU A 115 4.01 -0.90 -9.71
N SER A 116 5.27 -0.49 -9.69
CA SER A 116 5.86 0.32 -10.76
C SER A 116 7.35 0.02 -10.94
N PRO A 117 7.85 -0.02 -12.20
CA PRO A 117 9.27 -0.18 -12.48
C PRO A 117 10.15 0.93 -11.87
N GLN A 118 9.54 2.08 -11.53
CA GLN A 118 10.24 3.17 -10.86
C GLN A 118 10.56 2.86 -9.39
N GLY A 119 10.12 1.72 -8.84
CA GLY A 119 10.42 1.29 -7.47
C GLY A 119 9.42 1.77 -6.41
N TYR A 120 8.18 2.03 -6.79
CA TYR A 120 7.10 2.24 -5.84
C TYR A 120 6.57 0.89 -5.35
N VAL A 121 6.58 0.71 -4.04
CA VAL A 121 6.12 -0.50 -3.35
C VAL A 121 4.95 -0.12 -2.47
N VAL A 122 3.85 -0.86 -2.57
CA VAL A 122 2.70 -0.73 -1.67
C VAL A 122 2.74 -1.84 -0.63
N THR A 123 2.43 -1.50 0.60
CA THR A 123 2.28 -2.41 1.74
C THR A 123 1.18 -1.91 2.66
N ASN A 124 0.91 -2.60 3.75
CA ASN A 124 0.01 -2.08 4.78
C ASN A 124 0.72 -1.07 5.70
N ASN A 125 -0.05 -0.08 6.16
CA ASN A 125 0.45 0.90 7.12
C ASN A 125 0.88 0.24 8.43
N HIS A 126 0.11 -0.74 8.93
CA HIS A 126 0.45 -1.45 10.17
C HIS A 126 1.76 -2.25 10.08
N VAL A 127 2.21 -2.64 8.88
CA VAL A 127 3.50 -3.35 8.68
C VAL A 127 4.69 -2.44 8.98
N ILE A 128 4.59 -1.14 8.65
CA ILE A 128 5.70 -0.19 8.77
C ILE A 128 5.54 0.82 9.91
N SER A 129 4.39 0.79 10.58
CA SER A 129 4.07 1.77 11.63
C SER A 129 5.07 1.69 12.77
N GLY A 130 5.65 2.85 13.15
CA GLY A 130 6.65 2.95 14.21
C GLY A 130 8.04 2.43 13.85
N ALA A 131 8.30 2.06 12.59
CA ALA A 131 9.62 1.58 12.17
C ALA A 131 10.63 2.73 12.02
N ASP A 132 11.82 2.57 12.61
CA ASP A 132 12.95 3.48 12.42
C ASP A 132 13.70 3.20 11.10
N SER A 133 13.63 1.95 10.62
CA SER A 133 14.26 1.54 9.37
C SER A 133 13.42 0.46 8.69
N ILE A 134 13.30 0.58 7.37
CA ILE A 134 12.55 -0.34 6.52
C ILE A 134 13.49 -0.85 5.44
N ILE A 135 13.61 -2.18 5.35
CA ILE A 135 14.39 -2.86 4.32
C ILE A 135 13.43 -3.69 3.48
N VAL A 136 13.52 -3.51 2.17
CA VAL A 136 12.77 -4.29 1.18
C VAL A 136 13.72 -5.30 0.56
N ALA A 137 13.39 -6.59 0.64
CA ALA A 137 14.15 -7.68 0.03
C ALA A 137 13.34 -8.32 -1.09
N LEU A 138 13.93 -8.39 -2.28
CA LEU A 138 13.37 -8.98 -3.48
C LEU A 138 13.57 -10.52 -3.46
N ARG A 139 12.77 -11.22 -4.27
CA ARG A 139 12.89 -12.67 -4.44
C ARG A 139 14.26 -13.12 -4.97
N ASP A 140 14.93 -12.29 -5.77
CA ASP A 140 16.25 -12.55 -6.35
C ASP A 140 17.43 -12.31 -5.37
N GLY A 141 17.15 -11.93 -4.14
CA GLY A 141 18.14 -11.69 -3.08
C GLY A 141 18.66 -10.25 -3.02
N ARG A 142 18.23 -9.35 -3.93
CA ARG A 142 18.55 -7.92 -3.81
C ARG A 142 17.79 -7.29 -2.66
N GLU A 143 18.44 -6.38 -1.94
CA GLU A 143 17.86 -5.63 -0.83
C GLU A 143 18.07 -4.13 -1.02
N ALA A 144 17.14 -3.34 -0.54
CA ALA A 144 17.25 -1.89 -0.50
C ALA A 144 16.62 -1.31 0.77
N VAL A 145 17.20 -0.23 1.27
CA VAL A 145 16.53 0.62 2.26
C VAL A 145 15.41 1.36 1.54
N ALA A 146 14.22 1.31 2.12
CA ALA A 146 13.05 1.98 1.57
C ALA A 146 12.82 3.34 2.23
N GLU A 147 12.44 4.32 1.42
CA GLU A 147 11.97 5.63 1.87
C GLU A 147 10.43 5.62 1.91
N VAL A 148 9.83 6.13 2.97
CA VAL A 148 8.37 6.25 3.06
C VAL A 148 7.93 7.46 2.24
N VAL A 149 7.17 7.21 1.17
CA VAL A 149 6.57 8.26 0.33
C VAL A 149 5.36 8.88 1.05
N GLY A 150 4.54 8.04 1.66
CA GLY A 150 3.40 8.45 2.44
C GLY A 150 2.66 7.25 3.01
N VAL A 151 1.78 7.54 3.96
CA VAL A 151 0.93 6.55 4.63
C VAL A 151 -0.52 7.01 4.64
N ASP A 152 -1.42 6.07 4.60
CA ASP A 152 -2.85 6.27 4.77
C ASP A 152 -3.41 5.29 5.81
N PRO A 153 -3.43 5.70 7.09
CA PRO A 153 -3.95 4.86 8.17
C PRO A 153 -5.43 4.50 8.00
N ASP A 154 -6.20 5.36 7.33
CA ASP A 154 -7.64 5.17 7.14
C ASP A 154 -7.99 3.99 6.22
N THR A 155 -7.11 3.64 5.28
CA THR A 155 -7.23 2.45 4.43
C THR A 155 -6.23 1.36 4.78
N ASP A 156 -5.36 1.58 5.78
CA ASP A 156 -4.25 0.70 6.15
C ASP A 156 -3.26 0.47 5.01
N LEU A 157 -2.95 1.50 4.20
CA LEU A 157 -1.98 1.44 3.11
C LEU A 157 -0.79 2.36 3.37
N ALA A 158 0.35 1.96 2.84
CA ALA A 158 1.58 2.74 2.81
C ALA A 158 2.30 2.58 1.47
N VAL A 159 2.94 3.65 1.02
CA VAL A 159 3.75 3.67 -0.19
C VAL A 159 5.19 3.91 0.17
N LEU A 160 6.04 3.01 -0.29
CA LEU A 160 7.48 3.05 -0.13
C LEU A 160 8.15 3.31 -1.47
N LYS A 161 9.37 3.83 -1.42
CA LYS A 161 10.25 4.02 -2.58
C LYS A 161 11.55 3.28 -2.35
N ILE A 162 11.93 2.43 -3.28
CA ILE A 162 13.26 1.79 -3.35
C ILE A 162 14.04 2.27 -4.56
N LYS A 163 15.36 2.28 -4.44
CA LYS A 163 16.29 2.72 -5.51
C LYS A 163 17.08 1.51 -5.99
N LEU A 164 16.46 0.73 -6.86
CA LEU A 164 17.08 -0.40 -7.56
C LEU A 164 16.69 -0.31 -9.04
N GLU A 165 17.53 -0.85 -9.89
CA GLU A 165 17.30 -0.96 -11.34
C GLU A 165 16.62 -2.31 -11.67
N ASP A 166 16.05 -2.42 -12.87
CA ASP A 166 15.41 -3.63 -13.39
C ASP A 166 14.43 -4.26 -12.41
N LEU A 167 13.52 -3.44 -11.89
CA LEU A 167 12.51 -3.88 -10.95
C LEU A 167 11.34 -4.55 -11.66
N PRO A 168 10.96 -5.78 -11.25
CA PRO A 168 9.71 -6.37 -11.69
C PRO A 168 8.54 -5.56 -11.12
N SER A 169 7.49 -5.37 -11.92
CA SER A 169 6.25 -4.74 -11.46
C SER A 169 5.06 -5.61 -11.78
N ILE A 170 4.11 -5.66 -10.86
CA ILE A 170 2.89 -6.45 -11.02
C ILE A 170 1.96 -5.80 -12.05
N THR A 171 1.18 -6.62 -12.73
CA THR A 171 0.10 -6.17 -13.62
C THR A 171 -1.20 -6.11 -12.84
N PHE A 172 -1.99 -5.05 -13.00
CA PHE A 172 -3.31 -4.93 -12.40
C PHE A 172 -4.36 -5.69 -13.21
N ALA A 173 -5.31 -6.32 -12.52
CA ALA A 173 -6.45 -6.92 -13.18
C ALA A 173 -7.36 -5.83 -13.78
N SER A 174 -7.78 -6.04 -15.03
CA SER A 174 -8.70 -5.13 -15.74
C SER A 174 -10.16 -5.53 -15.58
N ASP A 175 -10.42 -6.81 -15.32
CA ASP A 175 -11.77 -7.33 -15.29
C ASP A 175 -12.43 -7.17 -13.91
N ALA A 176 -13.75 -7.02 -13.93
CA ALA A 176 -14.54 -6.96 -12.71
C ALA A 176 -14.39 -8.26 -11.90
N LEU A 177 -13.94 -8.13 -10.66
CA LEU A 177 -13.80 -9.24 -9.76
C LEU A 177 -15.16 -9.86 -9.41
N ARG A 178 -15.28 -11.18 -9.54
CA ARG A 178 -16.52 -11.92 -9.23
C ARG A 178 -16.29 -12.93 -8.13
N ILE A 179 -17.30 -13.11 -7.29
CA ILE A 179 -17.34 -14.18 -6.29
C ILE A 179 -17.19 -15.52 -7.01
N GLY A 180 -16.31 -16.40 -6.50
CA GLY A 180 -15.97 -17.68 -7.13
C GLY A 180 -14.74 -17.62 -8.05
N ASN A 181 -14.22 -16.44 -8.41
CA ASN A 181 -12.94 -16.37 -9.12
C ASN A 181 -11.82 -16.96 -8.26
N VAL A 182 -10.89 -17.69 -8.89
CA VAL A 182 -9.70 -18.18 -8.23
C VAL A 182 -8.86 -17.01 -7.74
N ALA A 183 -8.32 -17.13 -6.54
CA ALA A 183 -7.44 -16.17 -5.91
C ALA A 183 -6.19 -16.87 -5.36
N LEU A 184 -5.02 -16.29 -5.65
CA LEU A 184 -3.73 -16.74 -5.11
C LEU A 184 -3.21 -15.63 -4.20
N ALA A 185 -2.98 -15.94 -2.93
CA ALA A 185 -2.36 -15.03 -1.99
C ALA A 185 -0.85 -15.30 -1.94
N ILE A 186 -0.04 -14.26 -2.22
CA ILE A 186 1.42 -14.33 -2.29
C ILE A 186 1.98 -13.41 -1.22
N GLY A 187 2.91 -13.92 -0.41
CA GLY A 187 3.58 -13.17 0.64
C GLY A 187 4.65 -14.00 1.32
N ASN A 188 5.14 -13.56 2.48
CA ASN A 188 6.16 -14.26 3.27
C ASN A 188 5.65 -14.54 4.69
N PRO A 189 4.75 -15.53 4.86
CA PRO A 189 4.21 -15.84 6.18
C PRO A 189 5.32 -16.35 7.10
N PHE A 190 5.36 -15.83 8.32
CA PHE A 190 6.31 -16.23 9.37
C PHE A 190 7.80 -16.09 9.00
N GLY A 191 8.14 -15.42 7.90
CA GLY A 191 9.53 -15.26 7.47
C GLY A 191 10.22 -16.53 6.95
N VAL A 192 9.44 -17.55 6.59
CA VAL A 192 10.00 -18.82 6.08
C VAL A 192 10.30 -18.78 4.58
N GLY A 193 10.10 -17.64 3.93
CA GLY A 193 10.26 -17.43 2.50
C GLY A 193 8.94 -17.16 1.80
N GLN A 194 9.04 -16.73 0.54
CA GLN A 194 7.87 -16.44 -0.27
C GLN A 194 6.99 -17.69 -0.42
N THR A 195 5.71 -17.54 -0.11
CA THR A 195 4.71 -18.62 -0.09
C THR A 195 3.50 -18.20 -0.90
N VAL A 196 2.89 -19.15 -1.58
CA VAL A 196 1.65 -18.97 -2.34
C VAL A 196 0.59 -19.89 -1.74
N THR A 197 -0.57 -19.32 -1.47
CA THR A 197 -1.76 -20.09 -1.06
C THR A 197 -2.89 -19.83 -2.06
N MET A 198 -3.77 -20.81 -2.25
CA MET A 198 -4.87 -20.74 -3.21
C MET A 198 -6.22 -20.81 -2.50
N GLY A 199 -7.16 -20.08 -3.02
CA GLY A 199 -8.56 -20.09 -2.66
C GLY A 199 -9.41 -19.43 -3.73
N ILE A 200 -10.53 -18.86 -3.33
CA ILE A 200 -11.44 -18.11 -4.21
C ILE A 200 -11.76 -16.75 -3.61
N ILE A 201 -12.32 -15.88 -4.41
CA ILE A 201 -13.00 -14.68 -3.93
C ILE A 201 -14.32 -15.12 -3.32
N SER A 202 -14.40 -15.07 -1.99
CA SER A 202 -15.58 -15.50 -1.22
C SER A 202 -16.66 -14.41 -1.14
N ALA A 203 -16.23 -13.13 -1.12
CA ALA A 203 -17.12 -11.96 -1.15
C ALA A 203 -16.36 -10.70 -1.58
N THR A 204 -17.10 -9.68 -1.99
CA THR A 204 -16.59 -8.32 -2.25
C THR A 204 -17.41 -7.31 -1.46
N GLY A 205 -16.89 -6.09 -1.27
CA GLY A 205 -17.61 -5.03 -0.57
C GLY A 205 -17.80 -5.27 0.93
N ARG A 206 -16.91 -6.05 1.57
CA ARG A 206 -16.99 -6.28 3.01
C ARG A 206 -16.63 -5.01 3.77
N ASN A 207 -17.56 -4.58 4.61
CA ASN A 207 -17.44 -3.39 5.45
C ASN A 207 -18.03 -3.67 6.84
N ARG A 208 -17.85 -2.72 7.79
CA ARG A 208 -18.27 -2.82 9.19
C ARG A 208 -17.56 -3.94 9.96
N LEU A 209 -16.28 -4.18 9.59
CA LEU A 209 -15.42 -5.12 10.29
C LEU A 209 -14.65 -4.46 11.43
N GLY A 210 -14.51 -3.12 11.40
CA GLY A 210 -13.77 -2.33 12.38
C GLY A 210 -12.26 -2.46 12.22
N LEU A 211 -11.78 -2.79 11.01
CA LEU A 211 -10.36 -2.96 10.70
C LEU A 211 -9.72 -1.65 10.24
N SER A 212 -10.45 -0.82 9.52
CA SER A 212 -10.00 0.50 9.04
C SER A 212 -11.19 1.47 8.94
N THR A 213 -10.91 2.76 8.74
CA THR A 213 -11.96 3.79 8.62
C THR A 213 -12.74 3.62 7.31
N TYR A 214 -12.04 3.30 6.22
CA TYR A 214 -12.64 3.06 4.91
C TYR A 214 -12.49 1.59 4.56
N GLU A 215 -13.60 0.87 4.65
CA GLU A 215 -13.67 -0.57 4.42
C GLU A 215 -14.42 -0.88 3.15
N ASP A 216 -13.77 -1.60 2.24
CA ASP A 216 -14.33 -2.20 1.03
C ASP A 216 -13.52 -3.45 0.70
N PHE A 217 -13.45 -4.39 1.66
CA PHE A 217 -12.55 -5.52 1.53
C PHE A 217 -13.07 -6.61 0.59
N ILE A 218 -12.12 -7.22 -0.12
CA ILE A 218 -12.26 -8.52 -0.76
C ILE A 218 -12.08 -9.57 0.32
N GLN A 219 -13.04 -10.51 0.43
CA GLN A 219 -12.90 -11.69 1.28
C GLN A 219 -12.43 -12.88 0.44
N THR A 220 -11.48 -13.65 0.97
CA THR A 220 -10.96 -14.88 0.35
C THR A 220 -10.77 -15.96 1.40
N ASP A 221 -10.84 -17.24 0.99
CA ASP A 221 -10.47 -18.40 1.79
C ASP A 221 -9.05 -18.89 1.49
N ALA A 222 -8.32 -18.25 0.56
CA ALA A 222 -6.88 -18.42 0.44
C ALA A 222 -6.22 -18.13 1.79
N ALA A 223 -5.36 -19.02 2.27
CA ALA A 223 -4.79 -18.92 3.61
C ALA A 223 -3.87 -17.69 3.73
N ILE A 224 -4.34 -16.67 4.45
CA ILE A 224 -3.56 -15.49 4.84
C ILE A 224 -3.11 -15.70 6.28
N ASN A 225 -1.83 -15.49 6.57
CA ASN A 225 -1.22 -15.60 7.89
C ASN A 225 -0.34 -14.38 8.16
N PRO A 226 0.06 -14.12 9.43
CA PRO A 226 1.01 -13.06 9.76
C PRO A 226 2.28 -13.13 8.90
N GLY A 227 2.64 -12.00 8.27
CA GLY A 227 3.71 -11.90 7.27
C GLY A 227 3.21 -11.82 5.82
N ASN A 228 1.99 -12.29 5.51
CA ASN A 228 1.37 -12.07 4.21
C ASN A 228 0.78 -10.66 4.05
N SER A 229 0.58 -9.93 5.15
CA SER A 229 0.08 -8.55 5.15
C SER A 229 0.98 -7.67 4.28
N GLY A 230 0.37 -6.89 3.41
CA GLY A 230 1.03 -6.08 2.39
C GLY A 230 1.38 -6.84 1.10
N GLY A 231 1.29 -8.16 1.07
CA GLY A 231 1.51 -9.00 -0.10
C GLY A 231 0.34 -8.97 -1.10
N ALA A 232 0.51 -9.66 -2.22
CA ALA A 232 -0.45 -9.65 -3.30
C ALA A 232 -1.56 -10.69 -3.14
N LEU A 233 -2.79 -10.31 -3.46
CA LEU A 233 -3.86 -11.22 -3.89
C LEU A 233 -3.96 -11.08 -5.41
N VAL A 234 -3.79 -12.18 -6.15
CA VAL A 234 -3.81 -12.17 -7.61
C VAL A 234 -4.84 -13.15 -8.16
N ASP A 235 -5.28 -12.91 -9.39
CA ASP A 235 -6.17 -13.80 -10.13
C ASP A 235 -5.44 -15.03 -10.67
N ALA A 236 -6.18 -15.89 -11.39
CA ALA A 236 -5.67 -17.10 -12.04
C ALA A 236 -4.63 -16.81 -13.14
N TYR A 237 -4.46 -15.56 -13.55
CA TYR A 237 -3.52 -15.11 -14.57
C TYR A 237 -2.29 -14.39 -13.98
N GLY A 238 -2.26 -14.17 -12.66
CA GLY A 238 -1.20 -13.46 -11.97
C GLY A 238 -1.38 -11.93 -11.96
N ASN A 239 -2.57 -11.42 -12.26
CA ASN A 239 -2.87 -9.99 -12.17
C ASN A 239 -3.31 -9.63 -10.76
N LEU A 240 -2.90 -8.47 -10.26
CA LEU A 240 -3.21 -7.98 -8.94
C LEU A 240 -4.70 -7.62 -8.81
N VAL A 241 -5.40 -8.26 -7.88
CA VAL A 241 -6.79 -7.95 -7.52
C VAL A 241 -6.90 -7.28 -6.16
N GLY A 242 -5.90 -7.43 -5.28
CA GLY A 242 -5.89 -6.79 -3.97
C GLY A 242 -4.56 -6.90 -3.23
N ILE A 243 -4.48 -6.19 -2.10
CA ILE A 243 -3.37 -6.22 -1.15
C ILE A 243 -3.85 -6.96 0.10
N ASN A 244 -3.22 -8.09 0.44
CA ASN A 244 -3.53 -8.86 1.64
C ASN A 244 -3.35 -7.98 2.88
N THR A 245 -4.32 -7.97 3.81
CA THR A 245 -4.22 -7.09 4.99
C THR A 245 -4.52 -7.80 6.30
N ALA A 246 -5.64 -8.48 6.44
CA ALA A 246 -6.10 -8.99 7.72
C ALA A 246 -6.73 -10.38 7.61
N ILE A 247 -6.90 -11.02 8.75
CA ILE A 247 -7.64 -12.29 8.90
C ILE A 247 -8.68 -12.14 10.01
N PHE A 248 -9.79 -12.85 9.86
CA PHE A 248 -10.70 -13.07 10.98
C PHE A 248 -10.28 -14.34 11.70
N SER A 249 -9.62 -14.20 12.85
CA SER A 249 -9.04 -15.33 13.56
C SER A 249 -9.06 -15.13 15.07
N LYS A 250 -9.38 -16.20 15.79
CA LYS A 250 -9.27 -16.24 17.26
C LYS A 250 -7.91 -16.78 17.74
N SER A 251 -7.21 -17.51 16.88
CA SER A 251 -5.93 -18.17 17.21
C SER A 251 -4.71 -17.47 16.60
N GLY A 252 -4.90 -16.42 15.81
CA GLY A 252 -3.83 -15.69 15.10
C GLY A 252 -3.39 -16.32 13.78
N GLY A 253 -3.89 -17.51 13.41
CA GLY A 253 -3.65 -18.14 12.11
C GLY A 253 -4.91 -18.16 11.23
N SER A 254 -4.75 -18.50 9.94
CA SER A 254 -5.85 -18.57 8.99
C SER A 254 -6.93 -19.57 9.41
N GLN A 255 -8.18 -19.15 9.33
CA GLN A 255 -9.37 -19.99 9.53
C GLN A 255 -10.27 -20.00 8.28
N GLY A 256 -9.70 -19.72 7.10
CA GLY A 256 -10.45 -19.65 5.84
C GLY A 256 -11.23 -18.34 5.65
N ILE A 257 -10.91 -17.29 6.44
CA ILE A 257 -11.49 -15.96 6.31
C ILE A 257 -10.36 -14.95 6.32
N GLY A 258 -9.92 -14.57 5.12
CA GLY A 258 -8.91 -13.54 4.89
C GLY A 258 -9.53 -12.33 4.17
N PHE A 259 -8.88 -11.19 4.31
CA PHE A 259 -9.29 -9.92 3.72
C PHE A 259 -8.15 -9.28 2.96
N ALA A 260 -8.49 -8.69 1.81
CA ALA A 260 -7.57 -7.89 1.01
C ALA A 260 -8.21 -6.55 0.63
N ILE A 261 -7.38 -5.51 0.55
CA ILE A 261 -7.76 -4.19 0.07
C ILE A 261 -7.79 -4.26 -1.47
N PRO A 262 -8.88 -3.81 -2.14
CA PRO A 262 -8.97 -3.86 -3.61
C PRO A 262 -7.82 -3.13 -4.29
N SER A 263 -7.31 -3.71 -5.38
CA SER A 263 -6.17 -3.17 -6.12
C SER A 263 -6.44 -1.77 -6.69
N GLY A 264 -7.69 -1.47 -7.11
CA GLY A 264 -8.08 -0.14 -7.57
C GLY A 264 -7.97 0.92 -6.47
N LEU A 265 -8.34 0.59 -5.22
CA LEU A 265 -8.14 1.49 -4.09
C LEU A 265 -6.65 1.69 -3.78
N ALA A 266 -5.86 0.61 -3.82
CA ALA A 266 -4.42 0.70 -3.61
C ALA A 266 -3.73 1.57 -4.67
N GLN A 267 -4.15 1.48 -5.93
CA GLN A 267 -3.68 2.31 -7.04
C GLN A 267 -4.01 3.79 -6.81
N GLN A 268 -5.26 4.10 -6.43
CA GLN A 268 -5.69 5.46 -6.16
C GLN A 268 -4.92 6.08 -4.99
N VAL A 269 -4.82 5.36 -3.87
CA VAL A 269 -4.06 5.81 -2.69
C VAL A 269 -2.60 6.05 -3.03
N MET A 270 -1.97 5.14 -3.77
CA MET A 270 -0.59 5.33 -4.24
C MET A 270 -0.43 6.60 -5.07
N GLN A 271 -1.34 6.84 -6.03
CA GLN A 271 -1.30 8.03 -6.88
C GLN A 271 -1.43 9.32 -6.07
N ASP A 272 -2.36 9.35 -5.10
CA ASP A 272 -2.56 10.51 -4.23
C ASP A 272 -1.34 10.77 -3.35
N LEU A 273 -0.77 9.74 -2.72
CA LEU A 273 0.41 9.86 -1.88
C LEU A 273 1.64 10.34 -2.67
N ILE A 274 1.84 9.86 -3.90
CA ILE A 274 2.95 10.30 -4.76
C ILE A 274 2.76 11.75 -5.22
N THR A 275 1.52 12.14 -5.57
CA THR A 275 1.26 13.45 -6.17
C THR A 275 1.10 14.56 -5.13
N HIS A 276 0.45 14.24 -4.01
CA HIS A 276 0.03 15.24 -3.01
C HIS A 276 0.68 15.02 -1.62
N GLY A 277 1.40 13.91 -1.41
CA GLY A 277 1.95 13.53 -0.10
C GLY A 277 0.88 13.08 0.91
N ARG A 278 -0.39 13.06 0.51
CA ARG A 278 -1.54 12.64 1.33
C ARG A 278 -2.70 12.22 0.45
N VAL A 279 -3.57 11.37 0.97
CA VAL A 279 -4.83 11.02 0.29
C VAL A 279 -5.82 12.16 0.42
N ILE A 280 -6.42 12.57 -0.71
CA ILE A 280 -7.42 13.63 -0.76
C ILE A 280 -8.80 13.01 -0.71
N ARG A 281 -9.55 13.26 0.37
CA ARG A 281 -10.92 12.81 0.54
C ARG A 281 -11.88 13.99 0.58
N GLY A 282 -12.97 13.90 -0.19
CA GLY A 282 -14.06 14.83 -0.12
C GLY A 282 -14.93 14.57 1.12
N TRP A 283 -15.42 15.63 1.76
CA TRP A 283 -16.40 15.53 2.84
C TRP A 283 -17.75 16.09 2.40
N LEU A 284 -18.79 15.27 2.46
CA LEU A 284 -20.13 15.65 2.01
C LEU A 284 -20.98 16.31 3.11
N GLY A 285 -20.54 16.24 4.38
CA GLY A 285 -21.27 16.79 5.51
C GLY A 285 -22.64 16.12 5.76
N ILE A 286 -22.74 14.83 5.42
CA ILE A 286 -23.93 14.01 5.65
C ILE A 286 -23.68 13.01 6.77
N GLU A 287 -24.71 12.74 7.56
CA GLU A 287 -24.73 11.67 8.56
C GLU A 287 -25.65 10.55 8.09
N ILE A 288 -25.18 9.31 8.14
CA ILE A 288 -25.91 8.12 7.70
C ILE A 288 -26.19 7.24 8.91
N GLN A 289 -27.44 6.87 9.10
CA GLN A 289 -27.83 5.89 10.11
C GLN A 289 -28.60 4.71 9.48
N ALA A 290 -28.53 3.56 10.13
CA ALA A 290 -29.28 2.39 9.68
C ALA A 290 -30.80 2.66 9.77
N LEU A 291 -31.55 2.28 8.73
CA LEU A 291 -33.01 2.33 8.76
C LEU A 291 -33.50 1.24 9.72
N THR A 292 -34.03 1.65 10.84
CA THR A 292 -34.65 0.74 11.82
C THR A 292 -36.17 0.66 11.56
N PRO A 293 -36.85 -0.42 12.01
CA PRO A 293 -38.32 -0.51 11.90
C PRO A 293 -39.08 0.65 12.53
N ARG A 294 -38.43 1.41 13.41
CA ARG A 294 -39.00 2.60 14.06
C ARG A 294 -38.85 3.86 13.19
N LEU A 295 -37.92 3.85 12.22
CA LEU A 295 -37.63 4.97 11.32
C LEU A 295 -38.25 4.75 9.93
N ALA A 296 -38.69 3.51 9.61
CA ALA A 296 -39.47 3.14 8.45
C ALA A 296 -40.95 3.29 8.74
#